data_221847ff2254ecb16e3b6e532affdccd
#
_entry.id   221847ff2254ecb16e3b6e532affdccd
#
_cell.length_a   1.000
_cell.length_b   1.000
_cell.length_c   1.000
_cell.angle_alpha   90.00
_cell.angle_beta   90.00
_cell.angle_gamma   90.00
#
_symmetry.space_group_name_H-M   'P 1'
#
loop_
_entity.id
_entity.type
_entity.pdbx_description
1 polymer ?
#
loop_
_entity_poly.entity_id
_entity_poly.type
_entity_poly.pdbx_seq_one_letter_code
_entity_poly.pdbx_strand_id
1 'polypeptide(L)'
;MSQPTWTIRFEGYLPVDDRMEERLRRVCAEIDTLPASALHIDEAARLITIDYTQVKGLLEASREIVRTTRVGEHIVVKPPWDECEEQPGDVVIEIDPGTAFGSGLHESTRLCLRALEKYLTPGVIAVDFGTGSGILAIAAAKLGAARVTAIEANPEAVEVARANVMRNGLESVIEVHHALSPAFIGSPVDLVIANITAETITAHLDAIAEALNTGGLLIASGMTILNAPDVERLLPNAGFSMVEKLTDGQWVALMAIKQ
;
A
#
# COMPACT_ATOMS: atom_id res chain seq x y z
N MET A 1 4.89 27.88 40.51
CA MET A 1 5.23 27.72 39.10
C MET A 1 4.61 26.41 38.66
N SER A 2 3.49 26.47 37.91
CA SER A 2 2.82 25.28 37.38
C SER A 2 3.72 24.67 36.30
N GLN A 3 4.02 23.39 36.42
CA GLN A 3 4.74 22.67 35.34
C GLN A 3 3.85 22.62 34.09
N PRO A 4 4.42 22.72 32.89
CA PRO A 4 3.66 22.62 31.65
C PRO A 4 3.11 21.21 31.53
N THR A 5 1.78 21.10 31.41
CA THR A 5 1.08 19.83 31.14
C THR A 5 1.21 19.55 29.65
N TRP A 6 1.95 18.53 29.26
CA TRP A 6 2.04 18.07 27.90
C TRP A 6 0.92 17.05 27.64
N THR A 7 0.12 17.27 26.61
CA THR A 7 -0.83 16.29 26.13
C THR A 7 -0.25 15.68 24.86
N ILE A 8 0.02 14.38 24.89
CA ILE A 8 0.42 13.64 23.70
C ILE A 8 -0.86 13.02 23.13
N ARG A 9 -1.20 13.37 21.91
CA ARG A 9 -2.34 12.81 21.19
C ARG A 9 -1.83 11.76 20.23
N PHE A 10 -2.27 10.50 20.41
CA PHE A 10 -2.08 9.45 19.42
C PHE A 10 -3.37 9.35 18.60
N GLU A 11 -3.24 9.50 17.29
CA GLU A 11 -4.35 9.26 16.37
C GLU A 11 -4.07 7.94 15.65
N GLY A 12 -4.98 6.99 15.78
CA GLY A 12 -4.92 5.70 15.11
C GLY A 12 -6.32 5.30 14.65
N TYR A 13 -6.40 4.58 13.55
CA TYR A 13 -7.65 4.07 12.99
C TYR A 13 -7.81 2.61 13.39
N LEU A 14 -8.92 2.28 14.03
CA LEU A 14 -9.32 0.90 14.30
C LEU A 14 -10.58 0.59 13.49
N PRO A 15 -10.65 -0.56 12.80
CA PRO A 15 -11.87 -0.95 12.10
C PRO A 15 -13.03 -1.08 13.08
N VAL A 16 -14.20 -0.55 12.67
CA VAL A 16 -15.44 -0.65 13.45
C VAL A 16 -16.16 -1.94 13.07
N ASP A 17 -15.78 -3.02 13.72
CA ASP A 17 -16.42 -4.34 13.60
C ASP A 17 -16.67 -4.93 15.01
N ASP A 18 -17.24 -6.12 15.06
CA ASP A 18 -17.54 -6.89 16.27
C ASP A 18 -16.31 -7.19 17.16
N ARG A 19 -15.07 -7.02 16.63
CA ARG A 19 -13.81 -7.17 17.37
C ARG A 19 -13.21 -5.85 17.83
N MET A 20 -13.86 -4.72 17.59
CA MET A 20 -13.35 -3.39 17.96
C MET A 20 -13.05 -3.29 19.46
N GLU A 21 -13.95 -3.80 20.32
CA GLU A 21 -13.72 -3.79 21.77
C GLU A 21 -12.51 -4.64 22.19
N GLU A 22 -12.30 -5.78 21.54
CA GLU A 22 -11.16 -6.65 21.81
C GLU A 22 -9.86 -5.98 21.41
N ARG A 23 -9.82 -5.34 20.24
CA ARG A 23 -8.66 -4.58 19.75
C ARG A 23 -8.34 -3.39 20.65
N LEU A 24 -9.36 -2.66 21.10
CA LEU A 24 -9.19 -1.55 22.05
C LEU A 24 -8.61 -2.02 23.38
N ARG A 25 -9.13 -3.12 23.94
CA ARG A 25 -8.57 -3.71 25.15
C ARG A 25 -7.12 -4.12 24.99
N ARG A 26 -6.75 -4.67 23.82
CA ARG A 26 -5.37 -5.06 23.51
C ARG A 26 -4.44 -3.85 23.40
N VAL A 27 -4.85 -2.79 22.72
CA VAL A 27 -4.10 -1.53 22.63
C VAL A 27 -3.91 -0.91 24.01
N CYS A 28 -4.97 -0.85 24.84
CA CYS A 28 -4.86 -0.35 26.21
C CYS A 28 -3.91 -1.21 27.06
N ALA A 29 -4.01 -2.55 26.96
CA ALA A 29 -3.12 -3.45 27.68
C ALA A 29 -1.64 -3.31 27.24
N GLU A 30 -1.38 -3.09 25.96
CA GLU A 30 -0.02 -2.84 25.46
C GLU A 30 0.53 -1.49 25.96
N ILE A 31 -0.29 -0.42 25.97
CA ILE A 31 0.08 0.88 26.54
C ILE A 31 0.40 0.77 28.03
N ASP A 32 -0.37 -0.02 28.79
CA ASP A 32 -0.16 -0.23 30.22
C ASP A 32 1.13 -1.00 30.54
N THR A 33 1.66 -1.77 29.58
CA THR A 33 2.95 -2.50 29.73
C THR A 33 4.18 -1.64 29.44
N LEU A 34 3.99 -0.47 28.83
CA LEU A 34 5.12 0.44 28.54
C LEU A 34 5.68 1.01 29.84
N PRO A 35 7.01 0.92 30.07
CA PRO A 35 7.61 1.49 31.27
C PRO A 35 7.41 3.01 31.28
N ALA A 36 7.02 3.56 32.44
CA ALA A 36 6.80 5.01 32.61
C ALA A 36 8.00 5.87 32.19
N SER A 37 9.22 5.30 32.29
CA SER A 37 10.46 5.93 31.82
C SER A 37 10.57 6.05 30.30
N ALA A 38 9.84 5.25 29.52
CA ALA A 38 9.87 5.30 28.05
C ALA A 38 8.97 6.39 27.49
N LEU A 39 7.94 6.82 28.25
CA LEU A 39 6.92 7.75 27.77
C LEU A 39 6.98 9.13 28.45
N HIS A 40 7.77 9.34 29.51
CA HIS A 40 7.77 10.56 30.33
C HIS A 40 6.35 11.04 30.72
N ILE A 41 5.43 10.11 30.98
CA ILE A 41 4.02 10.39 31.33
C ILE A 41 3.89 10.35 32.86
N ASP A 42 3.32 11.41 33.41
CA ASP A 42 2.93 11.46 34.83
C ASP A 42 1.84 10.39 35.09
N GLU A 43 1.98 9.60 36.17
CA GLU A 43 1.06 8.53 36.57
C GLU A 43 -0.41 9.00 36.72
N ALA A 44 -0.63 10.30 36.93
CA ALA A 44 -1.96 10.91 37.02
C ALA A 44 -2.67 11.09 35.66
N ALA A 45 -1.97 10.93 34.52
CA ALA A 45 -2.50 11.21 33.17
C ALA A 45 -3.04 9.97 32.43
N ARG A 46 -3.19 8.82 33.10
CA ARG A 46 -3.68 7.58 32.49
C ARG A 46 -5.21 7.58 32.25
N LEU A 47 -5.74 8.67 31.70
CA LEU A 47 -7.13 8.73 31.28
C LEU A 47 -7.19 8.57 29.74
N ILE A 48 -7.52 7.37 29.26
CA ILE A 48 -7.86 7.18 27.86
C ILE A 48 -9.36 7.42 27.74
N THR A 49 -9.75 8.57 27.20
CA THR A 49 -11.14 8.84 26.87
C THR A 49 -11.37 8.44 25.41
N ILE A 50 -12.21 7.42 25.21
CA ILE A 50 -12.63 6.99 23.87
C ILE A 50 -14.01 7.58 23.62
N ASP A 51 -14.11 8.49 22.67
CA ASP A 51 -15.38 9.07 22.24
C ASP A 51 -15.96 8.25 21.08
N TYR A 52 -16.90 7.35 21.41
CA TYR A 52 -17.57 6.48 20.46
C TYR A 52 -18.49 7.24 19.46
N THR A 53 -18.90 8.45 19.77
CA THR A 53 -19.72 9.26 18.86
C THR A 53 -18.94 9.78 17.67
N GLN A 54 -17.62 9.92 17.78
CA GLN A 54 -16.77 10.32 16.67
C GLN A 54 -16.52 9.19 15.67
N VAL A 55 -16.67 7.92 16.04
CA VAL A 55 -16.34 6.79 15.15
C VAL A 55 -17.33 6.67 13.98
N LYS A 56 -18.63 6.93 14.20
CA LYS A 56 -19.60 7.03 13.09
C LYS A 56 -19.32 8.23 12.19
N GLY A 57 -19.01 9.38 12.78
CA GLY A 57 -18.64 10.58 12.04
C GLY A 57 -17.29 10.45 11.31
N LEU A 58 -16.37 9.61 11.79
CA LEU A 58 -15.09 9.33 11.12
C LEU A 58 -15.25 8.49 9.85
N LEU A 59 -16.20 7.54 9.82
CA LEU A 59 -16.52 6.79 8.60
C LEU A 59 -17.19 7.69 7.55
N GLU A 60 -18.07 8.59 7.99
CA GLU A 60 -18.68 9.61 7.13
C GLU A 60 -17.65 10.67 6.71
N ALA A 61 -16.80 11.13 7.62
CA ALA A 61 -15.71 12.07 7.32
C ALA A 61 -14.62 11.44 6.45
N SER A 62 -14.32 10.14 6.59
CA SER A 62 -13.41 9.45 5.67
C SER A 62 -13.98 9.37 4.25
N ARG A 63 -15.30 9.19 4.12
CA ARG A 63 -15.99 9.27 2.82
C ARG A 63 -15.97 10.67 2.23
N GLU A 64 -15.94 11.72 3.04
CA GLU A 64 -15.78 13.09 2.57
C GLU A 64 -14.35 13.44 2.16
N ILE A 65 -13.35 12.76 2.72
CA ILE A 65 -11.92 12.98 2.44
C ILE A 65 -11.46 12.22 1.19
N VAL A 66 -11.94 10.98 1.00
CA VAL A 66 -11.57 10.16 -0.16
C VAL A 66 -12.43 10.59 -1.34
N ARG A 67 -11.83 11.32 -2.26
CA ARG A 67 -12.44 11.85 -3.49
C ARG A 67 -11.78 11.27 -4.72
N THR A 68 -12.52 11.29 -5.81
CA THR A 68 -11.97 10.97 -7.13
C THR A 68 -10.74 11.82 -7.40
N THR A 69 -9.64 11.17 -7.74
CA THR A 69 -8.34 11.81 -7.93
C THR A 69 -7.69 11.29 -9.20
N ARG A 70 -7.24 12.22 -10.06
CA ARG A 70 -6.42 11.87 -11.23
C ARG A 70 -4.95 11.71 -10.80
N VAL A 71 -4.34 10.59 -11.19
CA VAL A 71 -2.94 10.28 -10.94
C VAL A 71 -2.25 10.01 -12.27
N GLY A 72 -1.24 10.81 -12.62
CA GLY A 72 -0.62 10.73 -13.95
C GLY A 72 -1.47 11.38 -15.05
N GLU A 73 -1.43 10.85 -16.26
CA GLU A 73 -2.15 11.40 -17.42
C GLU A 73 -3.54 10.80 -17.57
N HIS A 74 -3.69 9.49 -17.42
CA HIS A 74 -4.91 8.75 -17.72
C HIS A 74 -5.52 8.02 -16.52
N ILE A 75 -4.75 7.74 -15.45
CA ILE A 75 -5.26 6.99 -14.31
C ILE A 75 -6.16 7.89 -13.44
N VAL A 76 -7.38 7.41 -13.20
CA VAL A 76 -8.34 8.03 -12.28
C VAL A 76 -8.69 7.03 -11.19
N VAL A 77 -8.41 7.37 -9.95
CA VAL A 77 -8.80 6.57 -8.78
C VAL A 77 -10.03 7.19 -8.14
N LYS A 78 -11.07 6.40 -7.98
CA LYS A 78 -12.32 6.85 -7.35
C LYS A 78 -12.80 5.87 -6.28
N PRO A 79 -13.44 6.36 -5.21
CA PRO A 79 -14.19 5.51 -4.30
C PRO A 79 -15.54 5.12 -4.91
N PRO A 80 -16.21 4.04 -4.39
CA PRO A 80 -17.51 3.59 -4.91
C PRO A 80 -18.65 4.60 -4.79
N TRP A 81 -18.55 5.52 -3.84
CA TRP A 81 -19.58 6.53 -3.54
C TRP A 81 -19.40 7.85 -4.26
N ASP A 82 -18.35 7.99 -5.08
CA ASP A 82 -18.07 9.20 -5.82
C ASP A 82 -18.32 8.97 -7.33
N GLU A 83 -18.94 9.94 -7.98
CA GLU A 83 -19.14 9.93 -9.43
C GLU A 83 -17.95 10.62 -10.11
N CYS A 84 -17.56 10.12 -11.27
CA CYS A 84 -16.44 10.63 -12.04
C CYS A 84 -16.89 10.91 -13.48
N GLU A 85 -16.61 12.09 -13.97
CA GLU A 85 -16.70 12.38 -15.42
C GLU A 85 -15.47 11.79 -16.10
N GLU A 86 -15.68 10.67 -16.79
CA GLU A 86 -14.61 9.99 -17.53
C GLU A 86 -14.27 10.74 -18.81
N GLN A 87 -12.98 10.91 -19.08
CA GLN A 87 -12.47 11.44 -20.35
C GLN A 87 -12.05 10.28 -21.28
N PRO A 88 -12.06 10.48 -22.60
CA PRO A 88 -11.57 9.47 -23.52
C PRO A 88 -10.12 9.08 -23.19
N GLY A 89 -9.89 7.79 -22.98
CA GLY A 89 -8.58 7.24 -22.62
C GLY A 89 -8.34 7.10 -21.12
N ASP A 90 -9.28 7.50 -20.26
CA ASP A 90 -9.14 7.32 -18.82
C ASP A 90 -9.14 5.84 -18.40
N VAL A 91 -8.25 5.51 -17.50
CA VAL A 91 -8.16 4.23 -16.81
C VAL A 91 -8.75 4.42 -15.40
N VAL A 92 -10.06 4.19 -15.27
CA VAL A 92 -10.77 4.41 -14.02
C VAL A 92 -10.62 3.19 -13.11
N ILE A 93 -10.12 3.41 -11.91
CA ILE A 93 -9.90 2.40 -10.86
C ILE A 93 -10.83 2.70 -9.70
N GLU A 94 -11.79 1.81 -9.45
CA GLU A 94 -12.69 1.95 -8.30
C GLU A 94 -12.13 1.20 -7.09
N ILE A 95 -11.82 1.93 -6.01
CA ILE A 95 -11.22 1.39 -4.79
C ILE A 95 -12.06 1.78 -3.56
N ASP A 96 -12.51 0.77 -2.86
CA ASP A 96 -12.92 0.91 -1.47
C ASP A 96 -11.71 0.56 -0.59
N PRO A 97 -11.06 1.54 0.03
CA PRO A 97 -9.85 1.27 0.81
C PRO A 97 -10.14 0.41 2.05
N GLY A 98 -11.38 0.41 2.54
CA GLY A 98 -11.75 -0.33 3.75
C GLY A 98 -10.75 -0.08 4.89
N THR A 99 -10.21 -1.17 5.44
CA THR A 99 -9.15 -1.15 6.47
C THR A 99 -7.75 -1.40 5.90
N ALA A 100 -7.62 -1.63 4.59
CA ALA A 100 -6.34 -1.92 3.94
C ALA A 100 -5.61 -0.64 3.53
N PHE A 101 -4.28 -0.71 3.42
CA PHE A 101 -3.47 0.35 2.83
C PHE A 101 -3.69 0.42 1.31
N GLY A 102 -3.57 1.63 0.74
CA GLY A 102 -3.67 1.82 -0.72
C GLY A 102 -4.99 2.44 -1.17
N SER A 103 -5.38 3.59 -0.59
CA SER A 103 -6.52 4.41 -1.07
C SER A 103 -6.26 5.12 -2.40
N GLY A 104 -5.03 5.05 -2.93
CA GLY A 104 -4.59 5.82 -4.10
C GLY A 104 -4.13 7.25 -3.78
N LEU A 105 -4.40 7.77 -2.59
CA LEU A 105 -4.06 9.13 -2.20
C LEU A 105 -2.63 9.27 -1.67
N HIS A 106 -2.06 8.20 -1.14
CA HIS A 106 -0.70 8.22 -0.59
C HIS A 106 0.36 8.42 -1.68
N GLU A 107 1.39 9.21 -1.40
CA GLU A 107 2.44 9.58 -2.35
C GLU A 107 3.13 8.36 -2.97
N SER A 108 3.46 7.34 -2.16
CA SER A 108 4.10 6.12 -2.66
C SER A 108 3.22 5.36 -3.66
N THR A 109 1.89 5.33 -3.43
CA THR A 109 0.94 4.72 -4.35
C THR A 109 0.84 5.51 -5.65
N ARG A 110 0.78 6.85 -5.56
CA ARG A 110 0.79 7.73 -6.75
C ARG A 110 2.06 7.55 -7.59
N LEU A 111 3.22 7.40 -6.95
CA LEU A 111 4.48 7.13 -7.64
C LEU A 111 4.45 5.80 -8.39
N CYS A 112 3.94 4.73 -7.79
CA CYS A 112 3.77 3.43 -8.45
C CYS A 112 2.78 3.49 -9.62
N LEU A 113 1.64 4.19 -9.46
CA LEU A 113 0.66 4.35 -10.52
C LEU A 113 1.24 5.09 -11.73
N ARG A 114 2.00 6.18 -11.51
CA ARG A 114 2.72 6.89 -12.56
C ARG A 114 3.79 6.02 -13.24
N ALA A 115 4.51 5.22 -12.45
CA ALA A 115 5.49 4.29 -13.00
C ALA A 115 4.81 3.20 -13.84
N LEU A 116 3.67 2.65 -13.39
CA LEU A 116 2.88 1.70 -14.18
C LEU A 116 2.41 2.32 -15.50
N GLU A 117 1.83 3.53 -15.45
CA GLU A 117 1.38 4.24 -16.66
C GLU A 117 2.51 4.45 -17.68
N LYS A 118 3.72 4.71 -17.20
CA LYS A 118 4.89 4.97 -18.06
C LYS A 118 5.56 3.72 -18.59
N TYR A 119 5.66 2.67 -17.80
CA TYR A 119 6.53 1.52 -18.08
C TYR A 119 5.80 0.22 -18.38
N LEU A 120 4.52 0.07 -18.00
CA LEU A 120 3.81 -1.17 -18.28
C LEU A 120 3.60 -1.35 -19.78
N THR A 121 4.03 -2.50 -20.29
CA THR A 121 3.76 -2.91 -21.67
C THR A 121 2.57 -3.87 -21.68
N PRO A 122 1.54 -3.65 -22.51
CA PRO A 122 0.43 -4.58 -22.60
C PRO A 122 0.87 -6.02 -22.90
N GLY A 123 0.19 -6.98 -22.25
CA GLY A 123 0.48 -8.41 -22.39
C GLY A 123 1.47 -8.98 -21.37
N VAL A 124 2.07 -8.15 -20.51
CA VAL A 124 3.00 -8.61 -19.45
C VAL A 124 2.28 -9.45 -18.39
N ILE A 125 3.03 -10.36 -17.79
CA ILE A 125 2.65 -11.08 -16.57
C ILE A 125 3.25 -10.34 -15.38
N ALA A 126 2.43 -9.94 -14.42
CA ALA A 126 2.84 -9.10 -13.30
C ALA A 126 2.57 -9.75 -11.95
N VAL A 127 3.35 -9.29 -10.96
CA VAL A 127 3.15 -9.57 -9.53
C VAL A 127 3.02 -8.25 -8.78
N ASP A 128 2.03 -8.16 -7.90
CA ASP A 128 1.90 -7.09 -6.92
C ASP A 128 2.17 -7.67 -5.53
N PHE A 129 3.37 -7.41 -5.01
CA PHE A 129 3.85 -7.93 -3.73
C PHE A 129 3.56 -6.93 -2.60
N GLY A 130 2.69 -7.35 -1.68
CA GLY A 130 2.08 -6.48 -0.66
C GLY A 130 0.96 -5.64 -1.25
N THR A 131 -0.01 -6.32 -1.88
CA THR A 131 -1.03 -5.66 -2.71
C THR A 131 -1.97 -4.73 -1.93
N GLY A 132 -2.11 -4.93 -0.62
CA GLY A 132 -2.98 -4.12 0.24
C GLY A 132 -4.42 -4.10 -0.26
N SER A 133 -4.92 -2.95 -0.69
CA SER A 133 -6.26 -2.79 -1.28
C SER A 133 -6.44 -3.41 -2.67
N GLY A 134 -5.36 -3.87 -3.31
CA GLY A 134 -5.37 -4.36 -4.69
C GLY A 134 -5.16 -3.28 -5.76
N ILE A 135 -4.99 -2.02 -5.37
CA ILE A 135 -4.98 -0.88 -6.31
C ILE A 135 -3.93 -1.00 -7.42
N LEU A 136 -2.70 -1.45 -7.11
CA LEU A 136 -1.62 -1.55 -8.09
C LEU A 136 -1.83 -2.75 -9.03
N ALA A 137 -2.33 -3.87 -8.50
CA ALA A 137 -2.74 -5.01 -9.31
C ALA A 137 -3.86 -4.63 -10.29
N ILE A 138 -4.89 -3.91 -9.82
CA ILE A 138 -6.00 -3.42 -10.63
C ILE A 138 -5.49 -2.43 -11.70
N ALA A 139 -4.60 -1.50 -11.33
CA ALA A 139 -3.97 -0.59 -12.27
C ALA A 139 -3.22 -1.34 -13.37
N ALA A 140 -2.38 -2.31 -12.99
CA ALA A 140 -1.63 -3.12 -13.95
C ALA A 140 -2.55 -3.86 -14.93
N ALA A 141 -3.62 -4.49 -14.44
CA ALA A 141 -4.59 -5.19 -15.28
C ALA A 141 -5.32 -4.24 -16.24
N LYS A 142 -5.78 -3.09 -15.74
CA LYS A 142 -6.47 -2.08 -16.58
C LYS A 142 -5.55 -1.42 -17.60
N LEU A 143 -4.26 -1.35 -17.34
CA LEU A 143 -3.24 -0.88 -18.28
C LEU A 143 -2.83 -1.97 -19.29
N GLY A 144 -3.38 -3.18 -19.18
CA GLY A 144 -3.21 -4.23 -20.19
C GLY A 144 -2.29 -5.37 -19.79
N ALA A 145 -1.95 -5.56 -18.52
CA ALA A 145 -1.29 -6.79 -18.08
C ALA A 145 -2.18 -7.99 -18.40
N ALA A 146 -1.60 -9.07 -18.94
CA ALA A 146 -2.33 -10.27 -19.32
C ALA A 146 -2.76 -11.09 -18.10
N ARG A 147 -1.97 -11.07 -17.04
CA ARG A 147 -2.23 -11.71 -15.74
C ARG A 147 -1.52 -10.94 -14.64
N VAL A 148 -2.15 -10.86 -13.49
CA VAL A 148 -1.55 -10.29 -12.28
C VAL A 148 -1.74 -11.25 -11.12
N THR A 149 -0.66 -11.59 -10.44
CA THR A 149 -0.69 -12.29 -9.15
C THR A 149 -0.49 -11.28 -8.03
N ALA A 150 -1.53 -11.03 -7.25
CA ALA A 150 -1.51 -10.13 -6.12
C ALA A 150 -1.26 -10.94 -4.83
N ILE A 151 -0.25 -10.55 -4.05
CA ILE A 151 0.19 -11.27 -2.85
C ILE A 151 0.07 -10.34 -1.65
N GLU A 152 -0.53 -10.84 -0.56
CA GLU A 152 -0.71 -10.09 0.67
C GLU A 152 -0.52 -10.99 1.90
N ALA A 153 0.16 -10.46 2.90
CA ALA A 153 0.46 -11.15 4.15
C ALA A 153 -0.67 -11.09 5.18
N ASN A 154 -1.47 -10.01 5.12
CA ASN A 154 -2.61 -9.83 6.02
C ASN A 154 -3.88 -10.44 5.40
N PRO A 155 -4.49 -11.47 6.04
CA PRO A 155 -5.69 -12.10 5.50
C PRO A 155 -6.90 -11.15 5.39
N GLU A 156 -7.00 -10.12 6.25
CA GLU A 156 -8.07 -9.12 6.14
C GLU A 156 -7.88 -8.25 4.88
N ALA A 157 -6.65 -7.86 4.57
CA ALA A 157 -6.34 -7.09 3.36
C ALA A 157 -6.52 -7.94 2.08
N VAL A 158 -6.28 -9.25 2.14
CA VAL A 158 -6.60 -10.19 1.03
C VAL A 158 -8.09 -10.10 0.65
N GLU A 159 -8.98 -10.10 1.63
CA GLU A 159 -10.42 -9.99 1.36
C GLU A 159 -10.81 -8.61 0.80
N VAL A 160 -10.18 -7.53 1.28
CA VAL A 160 -10.36 -6.19 0.70
C VAL A 160 -9.90 -6.15 -0.76
N ALA A 161 -8.71 -6.70 -1.06
CA ALA A 161 -8.19 -6.77 -2.43
C ALA A 161 -9.13 -7.57 -3.35
N ARG A 162 -9.62 -8.73 -2.91
CA ARG A 162 -10.58 -9.55 -3.67
C ARG A 162 -11.87 -8.79 -3.97
N ALA A 163 -12.41 -8.09 -2.97
CA ALA A 163 -13.61 -7.28 -3.16
C ALA A 163 -13.39 -6.15 -4.18
N ASN A 164 -12.24 -5.48 -4.15
CA ASN A 164 -11.89 -4.45 -5.11
C ASN A 164 -11.62 -5.02 -6.53
N VAL A 165 -10.97 -6.17 -6.64
CA VAL A 165 -10.79 -6.88 -7.92
C VAL A 165 -12.15 -7.20 -8.55
N MET A 166 -13.07 -7.77 -7.78
CA MET A 166 -14.44 -8.08 -8.21
C MET A 166 -15.20 -6.80 -8.61
N ARG A 167 -15.08 -5.73 -7.84
CA ARG A 167 -15.70 -4.42 -8.12
C ARG A 167 -15.26 -3.86 -9.47
N ASN A 168 -14.04 -4.12 -9.87
CA ASN A 168 -13.49 -3.70 -11.17
C ASN A 168 -13.71 -4.73 -12.29
N GLY A 169 -14.31 -5.89 -12.03
CA GLY A 169 -14.58 -6.95 -13.02
C GLY A 169 -13.31 -7.63 -13.55
N LEU A 170 -12.30 -7.79 -12.70
CA LEU A 170 -10.96 -8.25 -13.09
C LEU A 170 -10.59 -9.63 -12.54
N GLU A 171 -11.55 -10.42 -12.04
CA GLU A 171 -11.31 -11.75 -11.44
C GLU A 171 -10.70 -12.77 -12.41
N SER A 172 -10.88 -12.55 -13.70
CA SER A 172 -10.28 -13.40 -14.74
C SER A 172 -8.82 -13.04 -15.04
N VAL A 173 -8.35 -11.88 -14.59
CA VAL A 173 -6.98 -11.35 -14.85
C VAL A 173 -6.14 -11.34 -13.58
N ILE A 174 -6.76 -11.09 -12.42
CA ILE A 174 -6.07 -10.92 -11.14
C ILE A 174 -6.41 -12.08 -10.20
N GLU A 175 -5.38 -12.77 -9.73
CA GLU A 175 -5.48 -13.77 -8.67
C GLU A 175 -4.90 -13.20 -7.36
N VAL A 176 -5.70 -13.19 -6.28
CA VAL A 176 -5.27 -12.66 -4.97
C VAL A 176 -4.98 -13.81 -4.02
N HIS A 177 -3.75 -13.85 -3.50
CA HIS A 177 -3.23 -14.90 -2.64
C HIS A 177 -2.77 -14.38 -1.27
N HIS A 178 -3.09 -15.13 -0.23
CA HIS A 178 -2.48 -14.94 1.07
C HIS A 178 -1.10 -15.62 1.08
N ALA A 179 -0.03 -14.85 0.94
CA ALA A 179 1.34 -15.34 0.95
C ALA A 179 2.32 -14.27 1.45
N LEU A 180 3.48 -14.72 1.93
CA LEU A 180 4.50 -13.88 2.59
C LEU A 180 5.68 -13.52 1.69
N SER A 181 5.79 -14.13 0.52
CA SER A 181 6.96 -13.96 -0.35
C SER A 181 6.60 -14.14 -1.82
N PRO A 182 7.25 -13.40 -2.73
CA PRO A 182 7.12 -13.61 -4.17
C PRO A 182 7.66 -14.98 -4.65
N ALA A 183 8.44 -15.69 -3.84
CA ALA A 183 8.85 -17.07 -4.12
C ALA A 183 7.65 -18.04 -4.27
N PHE A 184 6.45 -17.64 -3.86
CA PHE A 184 5.21 -18.35 -4.12
C PHE A 184 4.89 -18.49 -5.63
N ILE A 185 5.44 -17.60 -6.46
CA ILE A 185 5.16 -17.56 -7.89
C ILE A 185 6.06 -18.58 -8.59
N GLY A 186 5.56 -19.74 -8.89
CA GLY A 186 6.31 -20.84 -9.47
C GLY A 186 6.90 -20.64 -10.88
N SER A 187 6.80 -19.43 -11.47
CA SER A 187 7.30 -19.11 -12.82
C SER A 187 7.73 -17.65 -12.89
N PRO A 188 8.83 -17.34 -13.62
CA PRO A 188 9.26 -15.94 -13.82
C PRO A 188 8.19 -15.08 -14.48
N VAL A 189 8.16 -13.79 -14.12
CA VAL A 189 7.23 -12.77 -14.61
C VAL A 189 7.96 -11.61 -15.23
N ASP A 190 7.24 -10.71 -15.89
CA ASP A 190 7.83 -9.57 -16.61
C ASP A 190 7.87 -8.31 -15.76
N LEU A 191 7.02 -8.24 -14.74
CA LEU A 191 6.89 -7.08 -13.86
C LEU A 191 6.65 -7.51 -12.40
N VAL A 192 7.41 -6.96 -11.48
CA VAL A 192 7.13 -7.00 -10.04
C VAL A 192 6.89 -5.58 -9.54
N ILE A 193 5.78 -5.36 -8.86
CA ILE A 193 5.44 -4.13 -8.16
C ILE A 193 5.54 -4.43 -6.67
N ALA A 194 6.22 -3.58 -5.89
CA ALA A 194 6.37 -3.73 -4.44
C ALA A 194 6.28 -2.36 -3.77
N ASN A 195 5.08 -1.99 -3.30
CA ASN A 195 4.86 -0.77 -2.53
C ASN A 195 4.80 -1.10 -1.03
N ILE A 196 5.94 -1.49 -0.47
CA ILE A 196 6.12 -1.99 0.89
C ILE A 196 7.34 -1.32 1.54
N THR A 197 7.63 -1.63 2.81
CA THR A 197 8.76 -0.97 3.50
C THR A 197 10.12 -1.35 2.89
N ALA A 198 11.11 -0.46 3.00
CA ALA A 198 12.47 -0.69 2.52
C ALA A 198 13.08 -1.97 3.11
N GLU A 199 12.81 -2.25 4.39
CA GLU A 199 13.27 -3.45 5.08
C GLU A 199 12.70 -4.71 4.43
N THR A 200 11.39 -4.69 4.10
CA THR A 200 10.73 -5.84 3.46
C THR A 200 11.23 -6.03 2.03
N ILE A 201 11.42 -4.95 1.26
CA ILE A 201 12.02 -5.04 -0.09
C ILE A 201 13.42 -5.66 0.00
N THR A 202 14.26 -5.15 0.90
CA THR A 202 15.62 -5.64 1.11
C THR A 202 15.66 -7.12 1.49
N ALA A 203 14.79 -7.54 2.40
CA ALA A 203 14.70 -8.93 2.86
C ALA A 203 14.26 -9.91 1.76
N HIS A 204 13.53 -9.42 0.74
CA HIS A 204 12.99 -10.26 -0.34
C HIS A 204 13.63 -9.98 -1.71
N LEU A 205 14.70 -9.18 -1.77
CA LEU A 205 15.26 -8.70 -3.04
C LEU A 205 15.75 -9.85 -3.93
N ASP A 206 16.36 -10.88 -3.36
CA ASP A 206 16.79 -12.09 -4.10
C ASP A 206 15.56 -12.85 -4.65
N ALA A 207 14.51 -13.03 -3.84
CA ALA A 207 13.28 -13.69 -4.29
C ALA A 207 12.54 -12.88 -5.36
N ILE A 208 12.57 -11.54 -5.28
CA ILE A 208 12.06 -10.65 -6.33
C ILE A 208 12.88 -10.82 -7.62
N ALA A 209 14.20 -10.90 -7.49
CA ALA A 209 15.07 -11.13 -8.64
C ALA A 209 14.82 -12.49 -9.29
N GLU A 210 14.65 -13.56 -8.50
CA GLU A 210 14.33 -14.90 -8.99
C GLU A 210 12.95 -14.95 -9.67
N ALA A 211 11.98 -14.20 -9.18
CA ALA A 211 10.65 -14.12 -9.77
C ALA A 211 10.60 -13.38 -11.11
N LEU A 212 11.58 -12.54 -11.44
CA LEU A 212 11.61 -11.78 -12.68
C LEU A 212 12.37 -12.49 -13.82
N ASN A 213 11.86 -12.37 -15.03
CA ASN A 213 12.60 -12.64 -16.24
C ASN A 213 13.80 -11.70 -16.40
N THR A 214 14.88 -12.13 -17.07
CA THR A 214 15.91 -11.19 -17.58
C THR A 214 15.24 -10.14 -18.47
N GLY A 215 15.53 -8.88 -18.22
CA GLY A 215 14.83 -7.74 -18.83
C GLY A 215 13.53 -7.35 -18.15
N GLY A 216 13.07 -8.12 -17.15
CA GLY A 216 11.88 -7.80 -16.36
C GLY A 216 12.07 -6.57 -15.49
N LEU A 217 10.97 -5.86 -15.23
CA LEU A 217 10.94 -4.59 -14.51
C LEU A 217 10.54 -4.80 -13.04
N LEU A 218 11.30 -4.18 -12.13
CA LEU A 218 10.91 -3.95 -10.74
C LEU A 218 10.45 -2.50 -10.57
N ILE A 219 9.26 -2.29 -10.00
CA ILE A 219 8.78 -1.01 -9.47
C ILE A 219 8.72 -1.15 -7.95
N ALA A 220 9.63 -0.50 -7.23
CA ALA A 220 9.73 -0.57 -5.77
C ALA A 220 9.45 0.79 -5.14
N SER A 221 8.52 0.86 -4.18
CA SER A 221 8.18 2.08 -3.44
C SER A 221 7.77 1.73 -1.99
N GLY A 222 7.15 2.67 -1.26
CA GLY A 222 6.85 2.52 0.15
C GLY A 222 8.05 2.87 1.05
N MET A 223 9.02 3.53 0.46
CA MET A 223 10.24 3.99 1.12
C MET A 223 10.38 5.51 1.03
N THR A 224 11.04 6.09 2.01
CA THR A 224 11.34 7.52 2.03
C THR A 224 12.74 7.81 1.46
N ILE A 225 13.05 9.09 1.23
CA ILE A 225 14.38 9.55 0.82
C ILE A 225 15.49 9.15 1.82
N LEU A 226 15.13 8.82 3.07
CA LEU A 226 16.10 8.44 4.10
C LEU A 226 16.48 6.95 4.00
N ASN A 227 15.56 6.06 3.64
CA ASN A 227 15.78 4.61 3.60
C ASN A 227 15.87 4.03 2.18
N ALA A 228 15.47 4.76 1.15
CA ALA A 228 15.68 4.35 -0.25
C ALA A 228 17.15 4.06 -0.62
N PRO A 229 18.18 4.80 -0.09
CA PRO A 229 19.58 4.49 -0.39
C PRO A 229 20.03 3.08 0.00
N ASP A 230 19.39 2.46 1.00
CA ASP A 230 19.72 1.09 1.38
C ASP A 230 19.29 0.09 0.31
N VAL A 231 18.10 0.29 -0.26
CA VAL A 231 17.60 -0.52 -1.39
C VAL A 231 18.45 -0.26 -2.65
N GLU A 232 18.69 1.01 -2.99
CA GLU A 232 19.51 1.40 -4.16
C GLU A 232 20.90 0.72 -4.16
N ARG A 233 21.55 0.65 -2.99
CA ARG A 233 22.86 0.03 -2.82
C ARG A 233 22.85 -1.46 -3.05
N LEU A 234 21.74 -2.14 -2.81
CA LEU A 234 21.61 -3.60 -2.91
C LEU A 234 21.16 -4.05 -4.31
N LEU A 235 20.44 -3.22 -5.07
CA LEU A 235 19.94 -3.55 -6.40
C LEU A 235 21.00 -4.15 -7.33
N PRO A 236 22.22 -3.57 -7.48
CA PRO A 236 23.24 -4.15 -8.36
C PRO A 236 23.69 -5.54 -7.94
N ASN A 237 23.78 -5.81 -6.64
CA ASN A 237 24.20 -7.11 -6.10
C ASN A 237 23.14 -8.19 -6.36
N ALA A 238 21.88 -7.83 -6.45
CA ALA A 238 20.77 -8.70 -6.81
C ALA A 238 20.53 -8.79 -8.32
N GLY A 239 21.44 -8.24 -9.13
CA GLY A 239 21.37 -8.31 -10.60
C GLY A 239 20.45 -7.28 -11.24
N PHE A 240 20.19 -6.15 -10.59
CA PHE A 240 19.37 -5.08 -11.16
C PHE A 240 20.20 -3.89 -11.61
N SER A 241 19.77 -3.29 -12.72
CA SER A 241 20.21 -1.96 -13.18
C SER A 241 19.09 -0.96 -12.97
N MET A 242 19.36 0.10 -12.21
CA MET A 242 18.39 1.17 -11.97
C MET A 242 18.14 1.97 -13.24
N VAL A 243 16.88 2.19 -13.59
CA VAL A 243 16.43 2.92 -14.79
C VAL A 243 16.00 4.34 -14.44
N GLU A 244 15.22 4.48 -13.36
CA GLU A 244 14.67 5.76 -12.94
C GLU A 244 14.41 5.77 -11.44
N LYS A 245 14.44 6.97 -10.87
CA LYS A 245 14.00 7.26 -9.50
C LYS A 245 13.00 8.40 -9.55
N LEU A 246 11.79 8.16 -9.03
CA LEU A 246 10.75 9.18 -8.87
C LEU A 246 10.62 9.57 -7.41
N THR A 247 10.25 10.84 -7.15
CA THR A 247 10.00 11.35 -5.80
C THR A 247 8.70 12.15 -5.76
N ASP A 248 7.97 12.03 -4.63
CA ASP A 248 6.81 12.84 -4.31
C ASP A 248 6.85 13.14 -2.79
N GLY A 249 7.10 14.40 -2.42
CA GLY A 249 7.40 14.78 -1.05
C GLY A 249 8.64 14.05 -0.52
N GLN A 250 8.46 13.30 0.54
CA GLN A 250 9.54 12.47 1.12
C GLN A 250 9.59 11.03 0.59
N TRP A 251 8.66 10.64 -0.29
CA TRP A 251 8.52 9.28 -0.79
C TRP A 251 9.26 9.07 -2.10
N VAL A 252 9.70 7.84 -2.28
CA VAL A 252 10.53 7.43 -3.43
C VAL A 252 9.94 6.20 -4.08
N ALA A 253 10.00 6.16 -5.41
CA ALA A 253 9.86 4.93 -6.20
C ALA A 253 11.12 4.72 -7.05
N LEU A 254 11.58 3.48 -7.10
CA LEU A 254 12.72 3.03 -7.88
C LEU A 254 12.22 2.10 -8.99
N MET A 255 12.64 2.36 -10.22
CA MET A 255 12.44 1.47 -11.36
C MET A 255 13.77 0.85 -11.72
N ALA A 256 13.84 -0.50 -11.75
CA ALA A 256 15.06 -1.24 -12.04
C ALA A 256 14.77 -2.44 -12.94
N ILE A 257 15.68 -2.73 -13.87
CA ILE A 257 15.60 -3.86 -14.83
C ILE A 257 16.55 -4.96 -14.38
N LYS A 258 16.04 -6.19 -14.33
CA LYS A 258 16.86 -7.38 -14.10
C LYS A 258 17.80 -7.65 -15.28
N GLN A 259 19.07 -7.86 -14.97
CA GLN A 259 20.13 -8.17 -15.95
C GLN A 259 20.23 -9.64 -16.28
#